data_ca9cfd7ff21ff947430a401a1efb47b6
#
_entry.id   ca9cfd7ff21ff947430a401a1efb47b6
#
_cell.length_a   1.000
_cell.length_b   1.000
_cell.length_c   1.000
_cell.angle_alpha   90.00
_cell.angle_beta   90.00
_cell.angle_gamma   90.00
#
_symmetry.space_group_name_H-M   'P 1'
#
loop_
_entity.id
_entity.type
_entity.pdbx_description
1 polymer ?
#
loop_
_entity_poly.entity_id
_entity_poly.type
_entity_poly.pdbx_seq_one_letter_code
_entity_poly.pdbx_strand_id
1 'polypeptide(L)'
;MEANTQLNERRLADAWAELHNHAHNGNPLQADANRMAFADPEFMFRRETRGIRFQLEMLKPDLGQAEQGIESTVVVYGSARFVAPDEAAAQLAEAEASGDAERVRRARLAVRNAGYYDLARQFAKLVADYSERQRPADRIYILSLIHI
;
A
#
# COMPACT_ATOMS: atom_id res chain seq x y z
N MET A 1 -32.91 -1.10 -3.57
CA MET A 1 -32.10 0.10 -3.24
C MET A 1 -30.75 0.11 -3.96
N GLU A 2 -30.18 -1.06 -4.32
CA GLU A 2 -28.88 -1.18 -5.01
C GLU A 2 -28.85 -0.64 -6.45
N ALA A 3 -29.92 -0.79 -7.23
CA ALA A 3 -29.94 -0.34 -8.64
C ALA A 3 -29.86 1.19 -8.80
N ASN A 4 -30.29 1.95 -7.78
CA ASN A 4 -30.26 3.42 -7.82
C ASN A 4 -28.88 4.00 -7.48
N THR A 5 -28.11 3.29 -6.68
CA THR A 5 -26.73 3.69 -6.32
C THR A 5 -25.80 3.52 -7.53
N GLN A 6 -25.88 2.39 -8.25
CA GLN A 6 -25.09 2.15 -9.47
C GLN A 6 -25.38 3.14 -10.59
N LEU A 7 -26.64 3.59 -10.73
CA LEU A 7 -27.01 4.61 -11.71
C LEU A 7 -26.43 5.98 -11.37
N ASN A 8 -26.35 6.32 -10.09
CA ASN A 8 -25.75 7.59 -9.64
C ASN A 8 -24.23 7.60 -9.81
N GLU A 9 -23.56 6.49 -9.55
CA GLU A 9 -22.10 6.35 -9.73
C GLU A 9 -21.73 6.42 -11.22
N ARG A 10 -22.47 5.76 -12.10
CA ARG A 10 -22.26 5.87 -13.55
C ARG A 10 -22.48 7.29 -14.06
N ARG A 11 -23.53 7.97 -13.62
CA ARG A 11 -23.80 9.37 -13.99
C ARG A 11 -22.70 10.32 -13.53
N LEU A 12 -22.14 10.08 -12.36
CA LEU A 12 -21.02 10.88 -11.85
C LEU A 12 -19.74 10.63 -12.66
N ALA A 13 -19.45 9.38 -13.02
CA ALA A 13 -18.31 9.01 -13.86
C ALA A 13 -18.45 9.55 -15.28
N ASP A 14 -19.67 9.51 -15.86
CA ASP A 14 -19.96 10.05 -17.18
C ASP A 14 -19.84 11.58 -17.19
N ALA A 15 -20.39 12.26 -16.20
CA ALA A 15 -20.24 13.71 -16.03
C ALA A 15 -18.77 14.12 -15.83
N TRP A 16 -18.00 13.31 -15.11
CA TRP A 16 -16.57 13.50 -14.96
C TRP A 16 -15.82 13.36 -16.29
N ALA A 17 -16.09 12.29 -17.05
CA ALA A 17 -15.47 12.07 -18.36
C ALA A 17 -15.82 13.19 -19.34
N GLU A 18 -17.04 13.68 -19.30
CA GLU A 18 -17.50 14.78 -20.14
C GLU A 18 -16.80 16.10 -19.76
N LEU A 19 -16.70 16.43 -18.47
CA LEU A 19 -15.95 17.59 -17.98
C LEU A 19 -14.46 17.51 -18.33
N HIS A 20 -13.87 16.33 -18.22
CA HIS A 20 -12.48 16.10 -18.58
C HIS A 20 -12.24 16.28 -20.10
N ASN A 21 -13.14 15.79 -20.93
CA ASN A 21 -13.11 15.99 -22.37
C ASN A 21 -13.27 17.46 -22.76
N HIS A 22 -14.19 18.17 -22.11
CA HIS A 22 -14.34 19.60 -22.31
C HIS A 22 -13.09 20.38 -21.91
N ALA A 23 -12.43 19.98 -20.83
CA ALA A 23 -11.18 20.58 -20.37
C ALA A 23 -10.04 20.45 -21.39
N HIS A 24 -9.96 19.36 -22.13
CA HIS A 24 -8.91 19.14 -23.13
C HIS A 24 -9.16 19.81 -24.48
N ASN A 25 -10.41 20.17 -24.78
CA ASN A 25 -10.80 20.69 -26.09
C ASN A 25 -10.89 22.22 -26.17
N GLY A 26 -10.32 22.96 -25.22
CA GLY A 26 -10.26 24.42 -25.26
C GLY A 26 -11.63 25.13 -25.12
N ASN A 27 -12.60 24.49 -24.48
CA ASN A 27 -13.96 25.00 -24.28
C ASN A 27 -13.96 26.10 -23.20
N PRO A 28 -14.74 27.23 -23.37
CA PRO A 28 -14.85 28.30 -22.38
C PRO A 28 -15.41 27.88 -21.01
N LEU A 29 -15.92 26.65 -20.84
CA LEU A 29 -16.23 26.04 -19.54
C LEU A 29 -14.99 25.70 -18.70
N GLN A 30 -13.79 25.94 -19.21
CA GLN A 30 -12.50 25.70 -18.51
C GLN A 30 -12.16 26.77 -17.47
N ALA A 31 -12.96 27.79 -17.26
CA ALA A 31 -12.69 28.70 -16.15
C ALA A 31 -12.55 27.90 -14.84
N ASP A 32 -11.50 28.16 -14.08
CA ASP A 32 -11.20 27.46 -12.81
C ASP A 32 -12.42 27.40 -11.88
N ALA A 33 -13.29 28.41 -11.94
CA ALA A 33 -14.55 28.46 -11.21
C ALA A 33 -15.55 27.34 -11.57
N ASN A 34 -15.41 26.70 -12.71
CA ASN A 34 -16.32 25.63 -13.19
C ASN A 34 -15.76 24.23 -12.94
N ARG A 35 -14.51 24.10 -12.49
CA ARG A 35 -13.95 22.80 -12.12
C ARG A 35 -14.52 22.34 -10.78
N MET A 36 -14.98 21.09 -10.71
CA MET A 36 -15.32 20.49 -9.42
C MET A 36 -14.03 20.33 -8.60
N ALA A 37 -14.05 20.70 -7.34
CA ALA A 37 -12.87 20.74 -6.47
C ALA A 37 -12.11 19.42 -6.40
N PHE A 38 -12.83 18.28 -6.37
CA PHE A 38 -12.20 16.94 -6.34
C PHE A 38 -11.53 16.56 -7.68
N ALA A 39 -11.90 17.24 -8.75
CA ALA A 39 -11.42 17.07 -10.10
C ALA A 39 -10.36 18.10 -10.52
N ASP A 40 -10.03 19.01 -9.65
CA ASP A 40 -9.02 20.02 -9.85
C ASP A 40 -7.72 19.63 -9.12
N PRO A 41 -6.71 19.14 -9.85
CA PRO A 41 -5.44 18.74 -9.22
C PRO A 41 -4.74 19.93 -8.55
N GLU A 42 -4.79 21.13 -9.14
CA GLU A 42 -4.15 22.30 -8.58
C GLU A 42 -4.77 22.69 -7.24
N PHE A 43 -6.11 22.63 -7.14
CA PHE A 43 -6.82 22.82 -5.89
C PHE A 43 -6.53 21.68 -4.91
N MET A 44 -6.59 20.43 -5.36
CA MET A 44 -6.42 19.26 -4.50
C MET A 44 -5.00 19.14 -3.93
N PHE A 45 -3.97 19.68 -4.59
CA PHE A 45 -2.60 19.63 -4.09
C PHE A 45 -2.19 20.87 -3.26
N ARG A 46 -3.08 21.79 -3.00
CA ARG A 46 -2.84 22.91 -2.09
C ARG A 46 -2.55 22.43 -0.66
N ARG A 47 -1.87 23.27 0.12
CA ARG A 47 -1.58 22.97 1.53
C ARG A 47 -2.87 22.83 2.35
N GLU A 48 -3.85 23.65 2.08
CA GLU A 48 -5.14 23.73 2.78
C GLU A 48 -5.96 22.46 2.60
N THR A 49 -5.85 21.79 1.47
CA THR A 49 -6.57 20.54 1.16
C THR A 49 -5.86 19.27 1.67
N ARG A 50 -4.69 19.42 2.32
CA ARG A 50 -3.91 18.28 2.83
C ARG A 50 -4.72 17.38 3.76
N GLY A 51 -5.56 17.94 4.62
CA GLY A 51 -6.39 17.16 5.55
C GLY A 51 -7.39 16.28 4.80
N ILE A 52 -8.01 16.78 3.73
CA ILE A 52 -8.97 16.04 2.91
C ILE A 52 -8.24 14.90 2.18
N ARG A 53 -7.07 15.16 1.58
CA ARG A 53 -6.26 14.11 0.94
C ARG A 53 -5.89 13.00 1.93
N PHE A 54 -5.48 13.38 3.13
CA PHE A 54 -5.16 12.40 4.17
C PHE A 54 -6.36 11.52 4.52
N GLN A 55 -7.55 12.08 4.62
CA GLN A 55 -8.78 11.31 4.84
C GLN A 55 -9.06 10.36 3.69
N LEU A 56 -8.87 10.77 2.43
CA LEU A 56 -9.04 9.91 1.26
C LEU A 56 -8.04 8.75 1.25
N GLU A 57 -6.78 9.02 1.62
CA GLU A 57 -5.74 7.97 1.72
C GLU A 57 -6.03 6.94 2.82
N MET A 58 -6.73 7.35 3.88
CA MET A 58 -7.19 6.41 4.91
C MET A 58 -8.44 5.64 4.49
N LEU A 59 -9.39 6.33 3.87
CA LEU A 59 -10.68 5.75 3.48
C LEU A 59 -10.53 4.71 2.36
N LYS A 60 -9.67 4.96 1.38
CA LYS A 60 -9.50 4.09 0.22
C LYS A 60 -9.09 2.65 0.59
N PRO A 61 -8.06 2.42 1.41
CA PRO A 61 -7.73 1.07 1.86
C PRO A 61 -8.81 0.45 2.76
N ASP A 62 -9.47 1.24 3.62
CA ASP A 62 -10.54 0.73 4.48
C ASP A 62 -11.71 0.17 3.65
N LEU A 63 -12.15 0.92 2.64
CA LEU A 63 -13.19 0.46 1.72
C LEU A 63 -12.74 -0.78 0.93
N GLY A 64 -11.51 -0.78 0.44
CA GLY A 64 -10.97 -1.94 -0.29
C GLY A 64 -10.88 -3.19 0.59
N GLN A 65 -10.56 -3.06 1.86
CA GLN A 65 -10.57 -4.17 2.82
C GLN A 65 -12.00 -4.64 3.09
N ALA A 66 -12.94 -3.72 3.32
CA ALA A 66 -14.34 -4.05 3.56
C ALA A 66 -14.97 -4.80 2.37
N GLU A 67 -14.68 -4.40 1.13
CA GLU A 67 -15.13 -5.07 -0.09
C GLU A 67 -14.60 -6.50 -0.21
N GLN A 68 -13.44 -6.79 0.37
CA GLN A 68 -12.84 -8.14 0.44
C GLN A 68 -13.26 -8.92 1.68
N GLY A 69 -14.13 -8.36 2.53
CA GLY A 69 -14.55 -8.98 3.79
C GLY A 69 -13.43 -9.06 4.83
N ILE A 70 -12.46 -8.15 4.76
CA ILE A 70 -11.33 -8.07 5.70
C ILE A 70 -11.71 -7.09 6.81
N GLU A 71 -11.99 -7.61 8.01
CA GLU A 71 -12.35 -6.80 9.19
C GLU A 71 -11.19 -6.58 10.15
N SER A 72 -10.22 -7.50 10.14
CA SER A 72 -9.10 -7.46 11.10
C SER A 72 -7.77 -7.67 10.41
N THR A 73 -6.83 -6.77 10.66
CA THR A 73 -5.48 -6.84 10.11
C THR A 73 -4.42 -6.72 11.21
N VAL A 74 -3.30 -7.39 11.00
CA VAL A 74 -2.06 -7.20 11.78
C VAL A 74 -1.02 -6.61 10.85
N VAL A 75 -0.54 -5.41 11.17
CA VAL A 75 0.50 -4.75 10.38
C VAL A 75 1.87 -5.08 10.97
N VAL A 76 2.73 -5.69 10.17
CA VAL A 76 4.09 -6.03 10.55
C VAL A 76 5.05 -5.06 9.88
N TYR A 77 5.65 -4.20 10.69
CA TYR A 77 6.69 -3.28 10.25
C TYR A 77 8.06 -3.95 10.35
N GLY A 78 8.84 -3.82 9.30
CA GLY A 78 10.21 -4.32 9.26
C GLY A 78 11.08 -3.48 8.36
N SER A 79 12.36 -3.88 8.27
CA SER A 79 13.32 -3.21 7.41
C SER A 79 13.51 -4.01 6.10
N ALA A 80 13.42 -3.33 4.97
CA ALA A 80 13.79 -3.87 3.65
C ALA A 80 15.27 -4.33 3.56
N ARG A 81 16.05 -4.06 4.60
CA ARG A 81 17.46 -4.51 4.69
C ARG A 81 17.62 -5.90 5.32
N PHE A 82 16.54 -6.49 5.83
CA PHE A 82 16.58 -7.84 6.36
C PHE A 82 16.30 -8.80 5.21
N VAL A 83 17.33 -9.54 4.84
CA VAL A 83 17.27 -10.54 3.79
C VAL A 83 17.18 -11.95 4.38
N ALA A 84 16.77 -12.91 3.56
CA ALA A 84 16.72 -14.32 3.97
C ALA A 84 18.13 -14.82 4.36
N PRO A 85 18.23 -15.84 5.24
CA PRO A 85 19.54 -16.34 5.71
C PRO A 85 20.45 -16.85 4.59
N ASP A 86 19.90 -17.51 3.58
CA ASP A 86 20.62 -17.99 2.40
C ASP A 86 21.18 -16.83 1.56
N GLU A 87 20.39 -15.81 1.34
CA GLU A 87 20.82 -14.60 0.66
C GLU A 87 21.89 -13.83 1.45
N ALA A 88 21.72 -13.70 2.77
CA ALA A 88 22.72 -13.08 3.63
C ALA A 88 24.05 -13.83 3.59
N ALA A 89 24.02 -15.18 3.60
CA ALA A 89 25.22 -15.99 3.49
C ALA A 89 25.91 -15.83 2.13
N ALA A 90 25.14 -15.79 1.04
CA ALA A 90 25.68 -15.54 -0.31
C ALA A 90 26.34 -14.16 -0.42
N GLN A 91 25.70 -13.12 0.12
CA GLN A 91 26.25 -11.76 0.17
C GLN A 91 27.56 -11.71 0.99
N LEU A 92 27.67 -12.47 2.08
CA LEU A 92 28.88 -12.54 2.86
C LEU A 92 30.02 -13.21 2.08
N ALA A 93 29.75 -14.33 1.42
CA ALA A 93 30.74 -15.03 0.61
C ALA A 93 31.30 -14.14 -0.53
N GLU A 94 30.40 -13.41 -1.20
CA GLU A 94 30.78 -12.44 -2.24
C GLU A 94 31.64 -11.29 -1.68
N ALA A 95 31.23 -10.74 -0.52
CA ALA A 95 31.97 -9.67 0.14
C ALA A 95 33.38 -10.13 0.54
N GLU A 96 33.53 -11.32 1.11
CA GLU A 96 34.82 -11.88 1.49
C GLU A 96 35.72 -12.11 0.27
N ALA A 97 35.15 -12.59 -0.83
CA ALA A 97 35.89 -12.75 -2.11
C ALA A 97 36.37 -11.41 -2.69
N SER A 98 35.66 -10.31 -2.43
CA SER A 98 36.06 -8.97 -2.90
C SER A 98 37.23 -8.35 -2.13
N GLY A 99 37.54 -8.83 -0.93
CA GLY A 99 38.54 -8.27 -0.03
C GLY A 99 38.20 -6.88 0.55
N ASP A 100 37.01 -6.34 0.29
CA ASP A 100 36.54 -5.05 0.82
C ASP A 100 36.05 -5.20 2.27
N ALA A 101 36.83 -4.67 3.20
CA ALA A 101 36.55 -4.76 4.64
C ALA A 101 35.17 -4.14 5.02
N GLU A 102 34.75 -3.08 4.34
CA GLU A 102 33.48 -2.41 4.63
C GLU A 102 32.30 -3.24 4.11
N ARG A 103 32.43 -3.86 2.93
CA ARG A 103 31.44 -4.81 2.40
C ARG A 103 31.31 -6.02 3.32
N VAL A 104 32.42 -6.60 3.76
CA VAL A 104 32.43 -7.74 4.70
C VAL A 104 31.74 -7.37 6.01
N ARG A 105 32.04 -6.19 6.57
CA ARG A 105 31.39 -5.73 7.80
C ARG A 105 29.88 -5.63 7.65
N ARG A 106 29.39 -5.06 6.54
CA ARG A 106 27.95 -4.94 6.23
C ARG A 106 27.30 -6.31 6.04
N ALA A 107 27.92 -7.20 5.29
CA ALA A 107 27.42 -8.54 5.04
C ALA A 107 27.34 -9.39 6.34
N ARG A 108 28.34 -9.28 7.24
CA ARG A 108 28.26 -9.93 8.56
C ARG A 108 27.11 -9.40 9.41
N LEU A 109 26.79 -8.11 9.30
CA LEU A 109 25.60 -7.53 9.96
C LEU A 109 24.32 -8.11 9.37
N ALA A 110 24.24 -8.29 8.04
CA ALA A 110 23.11 -8.90 7.38
C ALA A 110 22.89 -10.35 7.84
N VAL A 111 23.95 -11.16 7.91
CA VAL A 111 23.88 -12.52 8.44
C VAL A 111 23.37 -12.56 9.88
N ARG A 112 23.88 -11.68 10.74
CA ARG A 112 23.41 -11.59 12.14
C ARG A 112 21.92 -11.24 12.22
N ASN A 113 21.42 -10.39 11.32
CA ASN A 113 20.05 -9.91 11.33
C ASN A 113 19.09 -10.82 10.55
N ALA A 114 19.58 -11.79 9.78
CA ALA A 114 18.76 -12.71 9.01
C ALA A 114 17.81 -13.55 9.90
N GLY A 115 18.16 -13.78 11.18
CA GLY A 115 17.26 -14.42 12.14
C GLY A 115 15.94 -13.68 12.36
N TYR A 116 15.92 -12.36 12.21
CA TYR A 116 14.65 -11.60 12.29
C TYR A 116 13.73 -11.85 11.10
N TYR A 117 14.29 -12.12 9.93
CA TYR A 117 13.51 -12.54 8.76
C TYR A 117 12.80 -13.87 9.01
N ASP A 118 13.50 -14.86 9.55
CA ASP A 118 12.90 -16.16 9.89
C ASP A 118 11.84 -16.03 10.98
N LEU A 119 12.06 -15.19 12.00
CA LEU A 119 11.05 -14.92 13.03
C LEU A 119 9.79 -14.28 12.42
N ALA A 120 9.95 -13.33 11.49
CA ALA A 120 8.83 -12.71 10.79
C ALA A 120 8.03 -13.74 9.96
N ARG A 121 8.72 -14.66 9.26
CA ARG A 121 8.06 -15.75 8.52
C ARG A 121 7.32 -16.72 9.43
N GLN A 122 7.93 -17.10 10.55
CA GLN A 122 7.29 -17.98 11.55
C GLN A 122 6.04 -17.29 12.13
N PHE A 123 6.13 -16.03 12.48
CA PHE A 123 4.99 -15.25 12.96
C PHE A 123 3.88 -15.20 11.91
N ALA A 124 4.21 -14.88 10.66
CA ALA A 124 3.25 -14.84 9.57
C ALA A 124 2.53 -16.19 9.39
N LYS A 125 3.29 -17.30 9.44
CA LYS A 125 2.71 -18.64 9.37
C LYS A 125 1.77 -18.94 10.54
N LEU A 126 2.17 -18.60 11.77
CA LEU A 126 1.32 -18.81 12.96
C LEU A 126 0.00 -18.04 12.85
N VAL A 127 0.05 -16.80 12.39
CA VAL A 127 -1.18 -15.99 12.19
C VAL A 127 -2.04 -16.57 11.08
N ALA A 128 -1.45 -17.00 9.97
CA ALA A 128 -2.19 -17.64 8.88
C ALA A 128 -2.87 -18.95 9.35
N ASP A 129 -2.12 -19.82 10.00
CA ASP A 129 -2.63 -21.10 10.54
C ASP A 129 -3.74 -20.87 11.60
N TYR A 130 -3.63 -19.83 12.40
CA TYR A 130 -4.67 -19.41 13.34
C TYR A 130 -5.91 -18.91 12.61
N SER A 131 -5.70 -18.00 11.64
CA SER A 131 -6.76 -17.35 10.89
C SER A 131 -7.61 -18.33 10.07
N GLU A 132 -6.98 -19.34 9.46
CA GLU A 132 -7.69 -20.38 8.68
C GLU A 132 -8.70 -21.18 9.51
N ARG A 133 -8.47 -21.30 10.82
CA ARG A 133 -9.37 -22.02 11.74
C ARG A 133 -10.53 -21.18 12.24
N GLN A 134 -10.52 -19.88 11.96
CA GLN A 134 -11.58 -18.95 12.37
C GLN A 134 -12.69 -18.88 11.32
N ARG A 135 -13.87 -18.43 11.78
CA ARG A 135 -14.94 -18.06 10.86
C ARG A 135 -14.46 -16.93 9.93
N PRO A 136 -14.97 -16.81 8.71
CA PRO A 136 -14.54 -15.76 7.78
C PRO A 136 -14.50 -14.35 8.37
N ALA A 137 -15.50 -13.97 9.16
CA ALA A 137 -15.58 -12.67 9.82
C ALA A 137 -14.57 -12.47 10.97
N ASP A 138 -14.01 -13.54 11.52
CA ASP A 138 -13.07 -13.48 12.65
C ASP A 138 -11.61 -13.67 12.16
N ARG A 139 -11.39 -13.75 10.84
CA ARG A 139 -10.06 -13.95 10.27
C ARG A 139 -9.20 -12.69 10.42
N ILE A 140 -7.92 -12.92 10.70
CA ILE A 140 -6.92 -11.88 10.79
C ILE A 140 -6.01 -12.00 9.57
N TYR A 141 -5.78 -10.88 8.89
CA TYR A 141 -4.91 -10.81 7.72
C TYR A 141 -3.63 -10.05 8.06
N ILE A 142 -2.51 -10.52 7.54
CA ILE A 142 -1.23 -9.86 7.75
C ILE A 142 -0.98 -8.89 6.59
N LEU A 143 -0.68 -7.64 6.96
CA LEU A 143 -0.11 -6.65 6.07
C LEU A 143 1.37 -6.51 6.41
N SER A 144 2.24 -7.00 5.54
CA SER A 144 3.68 -6.91 5.73
C SER A 144 4.28 -5.78 4.90
N LEU A 145 5.06 -4.93 5.54
CA LEU A 145 5.91 -3.93 4.89
C LEU A 145 7.35 -4.44 4.70
N ILE A 146 7.59 -5.72 4.99
CA ILE A 146 8.81 -6.42 4.67
C ILE A 146 8.53 -7.18 3.37
N HIS A 147 9.40 -7.06 2.37
CA HIS A 147 9.36 -7.95 1.21
C HIS A 147 9.74 -9.35 1.69
N ILE A 148 8.73 -10.18 1.89
CA ILE A 148 8.89 -11.59 2.26
C ILE A 148 8.68 -12.43 1.02
#